data_38f640a33f06c119eb0a86717f00420b
#
_entry.id   38f640a33f06c119eb0a86717f00420b
#
_cell.length_a   1.000
_cell.length_b   1.000
_cell.length_c   1.000
_cell.angle_alpha   90.00
_cell.angle_beta   90.00
_cell.angle_gamma   90.00
#
_symmetry.space_group_name_H-M   'P 1'
#
loop_
_entity.id
_entity.type
_entity.pdbx_description
1 polymer ?
#
loop_
_entity_poly.entity_id
_entity_poly.type
_entity_poly.pdbx_seq_one_letter_code
_entity_poly.pdbx_strand_id
1 'polypeptide(L)'
;MKQLALCCLLGLGLVAMTLAEDAKNDATRKDRMLLEGTWQVVSMEVNGEKSDPADARKLSVINGADGIWSLRSEGQEVARGTNSLDASKSPKTVDLVPLDGDKKGELYLGIYEINEKTRRLCFAPPLMARPTEFATQTGNQWIFVTFERVKPK
;
A
#
# COMPACT_ATOMS: atom_id res chain seq x y z
N MET A 1 52.53 33.27 -1.88
CA MET A 1 51.48 33.54 -0.89
C MET A 1 50.17 33.75 -1.61
N LYS A 2 49.21 32.88 -1.44
CA LYS A 2 47.77 32.90 -1.75
C LYS A 2 47.34 31.59 -2.42
N GLN A 3 47.12 30.56 -1.62
CA GLN A 3 46.24 29.45 -1.92
C GLN A 3 45.85 28.76 -0.61
N LEU A 4 44.79 29.18 -0.01
CA LEU A 4 44.11 28.45 1.07
C LEU A 4 42.73 29.09 1.24
N ALA A 5 41.75 28.62 0.50
CA ALA A 5 40.32 28.73 0.82
C ALA A 5 39.49 28.12 -0.32
N LEU A 6 39.44 26.79 -0.44
CA LEU A 6 38.40 26.12 -1.22
C LEU A 6 38.32 24.62 -0.84
N CYS A 7 37.88 24.32 0.37
CA CYS A 7 37.62 22.91 0.77
C CYS A 7 36.58 22.74 1.89
N CYS A 8 35.54 23.59 1.99
CA CYS A 8 34.55 23.46 3.07
C CYS A 8 33.09 23.42 2.62
N LEU A 9 32.79 23.23 1.33
CA LEU A 9 31.38 23.27 0.86
C LEU A 9 30.83 21.92 0.32
N LEU A 10 31.60 20.83 0.35
CA LEU A 10 31.17 19.53 -0.17
C LEU A 10 30.68 18.55 0.92
N GLY A 11 30.75 18.90 2.19
CA GLY A 11 30.42 17.98 3.30
C GLY A 11 28.95 18.01 3.76
N LEU A 12 28.22 19.10 3.55
CA LEU A 12 26.86 19.22 4.07
C LEU A 12 25.77 18.53 3.23
N GLY A 13 26.00 18.32 1.95
CA GLY A 13 25.00 17.73 1.06
C GLY A 13 24.81 16.22 1.26
N LEU A 14 25.86 15.50 1.63
CA LEU A 14 25.83 14.05 1.76
C LEU A 14 25.11 13.57 3.02
N VAL A 15 25.26 14.31 4.13
CA VAL A 15 24.62 13.96 5.41
C VAL A 15 23.12 14.22 5.38
N ALA A 16 22.68 15.26 4.69
CA ALA A 16 21.24 15.54 4.55
C ALA A 16 20.51 14.50 3.69
N MET A 17 21.15 13.93 2.66
CA MET A 17 20.58 12.87 1.85
C MET A 17 20.44 11.56 2.62
N THR A 18 21.41 11.17 3.43
CA THR A 18 21.33 9.94 4.23
C THR A 18 20.25 10.01 5.29
N LEU A 19 20.11 11.13 5.99
CA LEU A 19 19.07 11.33 7.01
C LEU A 19 17.64 11.28 6.42
N ALA A 20 17.44 11.83 5.22
CA ALA A 20 16.15 11.80 4.55
C ALA A 20 15.78 10.37 4.07
N GLU A 21 16.76 9.60 3.61
CA GLU A 21 16.55 8.21 3.18
C GLU A 21 16.29 7.29 4.38
N ASP A 22 16.99 7.46 5.48
CA ASP A 22 16.74 6.73 6.72
C ASP A 22 15.34 7.01 7.28
N ALA A 23 14.89 8.26 7.30
CA ALA A 23 13.55 8.64 7.72
C ALA A 23 12.45 8.04 6.82
N LYS A 24 12.68 8.00 5.50
CA LYS A 24 11.80 7.34 4.53
C LYS A 24 11.68 5.85 4.80
N ASN A 25 12.80 5.17 5.01
CA ASN A 25 12.86 3.75 5.30
C ASN A 25 12.17 3.43 6.64
N ASP A 26 12.34 4.27 7.65
CA ASP A 26 11.70 4.11 8.96
C ASP A 26 10.18 4.24 8.88
N ALA A 27 9.65 5.22 8.16
CA ALA A 27 8.21 5.39 7.96
C ALA A 27 7.59 4.18 7.23
N THR A 28 8.23 3.71 6.18
CA THR A 28 7.78 2.53 5.43
C THR A 28 7.85 1.26 6.29
N ARG A 29 8.90 1.09 7.09
CA ARG A 29 9.04 -0.03 8.01
C ARG A 29 7.94 -0.02 9.08
N LYS A 30 7.62 1.14 9.64
CA LYS A 30 6.52 1.30 10.60
C LYS A 30 5.18 0.92 10.00
N ASP A 31 4.89 1.39 8.79
CA ASP A 31 3.66 1.04 8.09
C ASP A 31 3.62 -0.46 7.73
N ARG A 32 4.76 -1.07 7.41
CA ARG A 32 4.87 -2.52 7.19
C ARG A 32 4.46 -3.30 8.44
N MET A 33 4.94 -2.91 9.61
CA MET A 33 4.57 -3.54 10.88
C MET A 33 3.07 -3.35 11.19
N LEU A 34 2.51 -2.17 10.89
CA LEU A 34 1.08 -1.93 11.01
C LEU A 34 0.26 -2.77 10.03
N LEU A 35 0.80 -3.09 8.86
CA LEU A 35 0.10 -3.88 7.85
C LEU A 35 -0.06 -5.35 8.24
N GLU A 36 0.88 -5.90 9.00
CA GLU A 36 0.85 -7.31 9.42
C GLU A 36 -0.44 -7.69 10.13
N GLY A 37 -0.91 -8.92 9.88
CA GLY A 37 -2.10 -9.49 10.50
C GLY A 37 -3.30 -9.55 9.58
N THR A 38 -4.48 -9.72 10.16
CA THR A 38 -5.74 -9.95 9.44
C THR A 38 -6.58 -8.68 9.39
N TRP A 39 -7.07 -8.38 8.19
CA TRP A 39 -7.89 -7.23 7.89
C TRP A 39 -9.20 -7.66 7.26
N GLN A 40 -10.32 -7.32 7.90
CA GLN A 40 -11.66 -7.57 7.40
C GLN A 40 -12.08 -6.46 6.44
N VAL A 41 -12.54 -6.79 5.25
CA VAL A 41 -13.16 -5.81 4.36
C VAL A 41 -14.50 -5.37 4.95
N VAL A 42 -14.72 -4.08 5.09
CA VAL A 42 -15.98 -3.51 5.60
C VAL A 42 -16.75 -2.75 4.54
N SER A 43 -16.05 -2.23 3.52
CA SER A 43 -16.68 -1.68 2.32
C SER A 43 -15.78 -1.83 1.11
N MET A 44 -16.39 -1.97 -0.06
CA MET A 44 -15.69 -2.01 -1.33
C MET A 44 -16.50 -1.24 -2.38
N GLU A 45 -15.79 -0.50 -3.21
CA GLU A 45 -16.35 0.26 -4.32
C GLU A 45 -15.49 0.02 -5.56
N VAL A 46 -16.11 -0.31 -6.67
CA VAL A 46 -15.46 -0.62 -7.93
C VAL A 46 -16.07 0.24 -9.02
N ASN A 47 -15.27 1.03 -9.73
CA ASN A 47 -15.72 1.82 -10.87
C ASN A 47 -16.95 2.71 -10.57
N GLY A 48 -17.01 3.27 -9.36
CA GLY A 48 -18.10 4.12 -8.89
C GLY A 48 -19.30 3.37 -8.29
N GLU A 49 -19.28 2.05 -8.28
CA GLU A 49 -20.35 1.22 -7.74
C GLU A 49 -19.96 0.57 -6.41
N LYS A 50 -20.77 0.77 -5.38
CA LYS A 50 -20.56 0.15 -4.07
C LYS A 50 -21.07 -1.28 -4.06
N SER A 51 -20.23 -2.18 -3.54
CA SER A 51 -20.63 -3.56 -3.26
C SER A 51 -21.60 -3.62 -2.08
N ASP A 52 -22.47 -4.65 -2.08
CA ASP A 52 -23.28 -4.95 -0.91
C ASP A 52 -22.39 -5.13 0.33
N PRO A 53 -22.71 -4.51 1.48
CA PRO A 53 -21.90 -4.66 2.69
C PRO A 53 -21.76 -6.11 3.18
N ALA A 54 -22.77 -6.95 2.97
CA ALA A 54 -22.70 -8.36 3.33
C ALA A 54 -21.71 -9.13 2.45
N ASP A 55 -21.64 -8.82 1.15
CA ASP A 55 -20.66 -9.41 0.24
C ASP A 55 -19.24 -8.90 0.53
N ALA A 56 -19.08 -7.61 0.79
CA ALA A 56 -17.79 -7.06 1.18
C ALA A 56 -17.23 -7.76 2.43
N ARG A 57 -18.06 -8.04 3.42
CA ARG A 57 -17.67 -8.71 4.68
C ARG A 57 -17.32 -10.20 4.53
N LYS A 58 -17.57 -10.83 3.38
CA LYS A 58 -17.05 -12.17 3.08
C LYS A 58 -15.56 -12.17 2.78
N LEU A 59 -14.99 -10.98 2.48
CA LEU A 59 -13.59 -10.83 2.08
C LEU A 59 -12.72 -10.39 3.27
N SER A 60 -11.57 -11.01 3.39
CA SER A 60 -10.51 -10.60 4.31
C SER A 60 -9.14 -10.72 3.67
N VAL A 61 -8.17 -9.98 4.20
CA VAL A 61 -6.78 -10.05 3.73
C VAL A 61 -5.88 -10.32 4.93
N ILE A 62 -5.03 -11.33 4.80
CA ILE A 62 -3.94 -11.59 5.75
C ILE A 62 -2.65 -11.07 5.13
N ASN A 63 -1.90 -10.27 5.89
CA ASN A 63 -0.60 -9.77 5.48
C ASN A 63 0.48 -10.32 6.40
N GLY A 64 1.50 -10.92 5.81
CA GLY A 64 2.70 -11.41 6.51
C GLY A 64 3.79 -10.34 6.61
N ALA A 65 4.74 -10.55 7.52
CA ALA A 65 5.93 -9.72 7.68
C ALA A 65 6.84 -9.73 6.44
N ASP A 66 6.73 -10.77 5.63
CA ASP A 66 7.48 -11.00 4.38
C ASP A 66 6.96 -10.19 3.18
N GLY A 67 5.90 -9.39 3.38
CA GLY A 67 5.26 -8.62 2.31
C GLY A 67 4.31 -9.43 1.43
N ILE A 68 3.99 -10.66 1.81
CA ILE A 68 2.99 -11.49 1.13
C ILE A 68 1.60 -11.20 1.71
N TRP A 69 0.63 -11.00 0.83
CA TRP A 69 -0.78 -10.90 1.19
C TRP A 69 -1.55 -12.11 0.66
N SER A 70 -2.57 -12.51 1.41
CA SER A 70 -3.51 -13.56 1.07
C SER A 70 -4.92 -12.99 1.14
N LEU A 71 -5.61 -12.90 0.00
CA LEU A 71 -7.02 -12.54 -0.09
C LEU A 71 -7.85 -13.80 0.17
N ARG A 72 -8.79 -13.70 1.09
CA ARG A 72 -9.69 -14.79 1.47
C ARG A 72 -11.14 -14.40 1.24
N SER A 73 -11.91 -15.34 0.73
CA SER A 73 -13.37 -15.27 0.64
C SER A 73 -13.95 -16.38 1.51
N GLU A 74 -14.78 -16.01 2.48
CA GLU A 74 -15.38 -16.97 3.44
C GLU A 74 -14.34 -17.88 4.12
N GLY A 75 -13.15 -17.32 4.42
CA GLY A 75 -12.03 -18.03 5.06
C GLY A 75 -11.13 -18.84 4.12
N GLN A 76 -11.46 -18.97 2.84
CA GLN A 76 -10.66 -19.68 1.84
C GLN A 76 -9.77 -18.72 1.05
N GLU A 77 -8.48 -19.05 0.86
CA GLU A 77 -7.60 -18.25 0.01
C GLU A 77 -8.06 -18.32 -1.44
N VAL A 78 -8.31 -17.16 -2.04
CA VAL A 78 -8.73 -17.03 -3.43
C VAL A 78 -7.70 -16.32 -4.30
N ALA A 79 -6.76 -15.61 -3.69
CA ALA A 79 -5.62 -15.00 -4.37
C ALA A 79 -4.52 -14.69 -3.36
N ARG A 80 -3.27 -14.62 -3.82
CA ARG A 80 -2.11 -14.18 -3.02
C ARG A 80 -1.15 -13.38 -3.88
N GLY A 81 -0.35 -12.56 -3.24
CA GLY A 81 0.62 -11.73 -3.95
C GLY A 81 1.58 -11.04 -3.01
N THR A 82 2.41 -10.18 -3.58
CA THR A 82 3.34 -9.32 -2.83
C THR A 82 2.86 -7.88 -2.86
N ASN A 83 3.30 -7.09 -1.87
CA ASN A 83 3.12 -5.66 -1.86
C ASN A 83 4.44 -4.94 -1.58
N SER A 84 4.59 -3.76 -2.18
CA SER A 84 5.69 -2.84 -1.94
C SER A 84 5.12 -1.49 -1.51
N LEU A 85 5.53 -1.00 -0.34
CA LEU A 85 5.04 0.25 0.25
C LEU A 85 6.07 1.38 0.09
N ASP A 86 5.58 2.59 -0.14
CA ASP A 86 6.35 3.83 0.00
C ASP A 86 5.58 4.84 0.83
N ALA A 87 5.92 4.93 2.12
CA ALA A 87 5.30 5.85 3.07
C ALA A 87 5.82 7.28 2.97
N SER A 88 6.82 7.55 2.13
CA SER A 88 7.35 8.91 1.91
C SER A 88 6.52 9.73 0.94
N LYS A 89 5.61 9.10 0.23
CA LYS A 89 4.71 9.75 -0.73
C LYS A 89 3.47 10.33 -0.04
N SER A 90 2.82 11.28 -0.70
CA SER A 90 1.56 11.87 -0.26
C SER A 90 0.60 12.00 -1.46
N PRO A 91 -0.41 11.13 -1.53
CA PRO A 91 -0.70 9.97 -0.67
C PRO A 91 0.40 8.91 -0.66
N LYS A 92 0.49 8.12 0.42
CA LYS A 92 1.38 6.94 0.50
C LYS A 92 1.03 5.94 -0.60
N THR A 93 2.03 5.32 -1.22
CA THR A 93 1.83 4.43 -2.36
C THR A 93 2.08 2.96 -2.03
N VAL A 94 1.37 2.10 -2.72
CA VAL A 94 1.53 0.66 -2.66
C VAL A 94 1.45 0.06 -4.06
N ASP A 95 2.35 -0.87 -4.34
CA ASP A 95 2.33 -1.68 -5.55
C ASP A 95 1.95 -3.11 -5.17
N LEU A 96 0.99 -3.69 -5.88
CA LEU A 96 0.51 -5.05 -5.65
C LEU A 96 0.81 -5.92 -6.86
N VAL A 97 1.36 -7.11 -6.62
CA VAL A 97 1.67 -8.07 -7.68
C VAL A 97 1.14 -9.46 -7.28
N PRO A 98 0.11 -9.98 -7.96
CA PRO A 98 -0.34 -11.36 -7.76
C PRO A 98 0.76 -12.37 -8.07
N LEU A 99 0.85 -13.43 -7.27
CA LEU A 99 1.82 -14.52 -7.43
C LEU A 99 1.25 -15.75 -8.12
N ASP A 100 -0.07 -15.81 -8.27
CA ASP A 100 -0.78 -16.94 -8.86
C ASP A 100 -2.02 -16.48 -9.65
N GLY A 101 -2.70 -17.44 -10.29
CA GLY A 101 -3.89 -17.21 -11.09
C GLY A 101 -3.62 -16.52 -12.43
N ASP A 102 -4.69 -16.11 -13.11
CA ASP A 102 -4.63 -15.49 -14.44
C ASP A 102 -3.96 -14.12 -14.43
N LYS A 103 -3.89 -13.49 -13.24
CA LYS A 103 -3.31 -12.16 -13.04
C LYS A 103 -1.88 -12.18 -12.52
N LYS A 104 -1.25 -13.35 -12.49
CA LYS A 104 0.12 -13.52 -12.00
C LYS A 104 1.10 -12.58 -12.71
N GLY A 105 1.85 -11.80 -11.90
CA GLY A 105 2.87 -10.88 -12.38
C GLY A 105 2.35 -9.54 -12.89
N GLU A 106 1.04 -9.32 -12.94
CA GLU A 106 0.47 -8.02 -13.28
C GLU A 106 0.70 -7.01 -12.15
N LEU A 107 1.01 -5.76 -12.51
CA LEU A 107 1.27 -4.69 -11.56
C LEU A 107 0.03 -3.82 -11.36
N TYR A 108 -0.47 -3.78 -10.12
CA TYR A 108 -1.54 -2.92 -9.68
C TYR A 108 -0.98 -1.76 -8.87
N LEU A 109 -1.15 -0.54 -9.35
CA LEU A 109 -0.67 0.67 -8.70
C LEU A 109 -1.74 1.23 -7.76
N GLY A 110 -1.39 1.47 -6.50
CA GLY A 110 -2.35 1.94 -5.50
C GLY A 110 -1.80 3.00 -4.55
N ILE A 111 -2.71 3.53 -3.76
CA ILE A 111 -2.46 4.40 -2.61
C ILE A 111 -3.09 3.80 -1.36
N TYR A 112 -2.53 4.09 -0.19
CA TYR A 112 -3.04 3.55 1.06
C TYR A 112 -2.95 4.54 2.21
N GLU A 113 -3.80 4.33 3.19
CA GLU A 113 -3.71 4.85 4.54
C GLU A 113 -3.88 3.72 5.54
N ILE A 114 -3.16 3.77 6.64
CA ILE A 114 -3.20 2.73 7.66
C ILE A 114 -2.96 3.31 9.05
N ASN A 115 -3.69 2.79 10.01
CA ASN A 115 -3.45 2.97 11.45
C ASN A 115 -3.67 1.62 12.16
N GLU A 116 -3.65 1.62 13.49
CA GLU A 116 -3.80 0.41 14.29
C GLU A 116 -5.14 -0.32 14.09
N LYS A 117 -6.20 0.38 13.67
CA LYS A 117 -7.58 -0.13 13.62
C LYS A 117 -8.15 -0.22 12.22
N THR A 118 -7.77 0.72 11.35
CA THR A 118 -8.38 0.88 10.03
C THR A 118 -7.33 0.99 8.95
N ARG A 119 -7.69 0.59 7.73
CA ARG A 119 -6.90 0.71 6.52
C ARG A 119 -7.80 1.10 5.36
N ARG A 120 -7.32 2.00 4.52
CA ARG A 120 -7.92 2.31 3.21
C ARG A 120 -6.92 1.99 2.10
N LEU A 121 -7.41 1.44 1.03
CA LEU A 121 -6.63 1.08 -0.16
C LEU A 121 -7.43 1.46 -1.39
N CYS A 122 -6.85 2.25 -2.28
CA CYS A 122 -7.40 2.51 -3.60
C CYS A 122 -6.37 2.14 -4.65
N PHE A 123 -6.73 1.31 -5.62
CA PHE A 123 -5.80 0.85 -6.65
C PHE A 123 -6.44 0.74 -8.02
N ALA A 124 -5.62 0.87 -9.04
CA ALA A 124 -6.00 0.80 -10.44
C ALA A 124 -5.70 -0.59 -11.02
N PRO A 125 -6.47 -1.04 -12.03
CA PRO A 125 -6.10 -2.19 -12.84
C PRO A 125 -4.72 -2.01 -13.51
N PRO A 126 -4.09 -3.10 -13.97
CA PRO A 126 -2.84 -3.04 -14.71
C PRO A 126 -2.90 -2.09 -15.90
N LEU A 127 -1.78 -1.42 -16.18
CA LEU A 127 -1.59 -0.45 -17.27
C LEU A 127 -2.38 0.86 -17.12
N MET A 128 -3.09 1.06 -16.00
CA MET A 128 -3.76 2.31 -15.68
C MET A 128 -2.97 3.14 -14.67
N ALA A 129 -3.19 4.45 -14.69
CA ALA A 129 -2.53 5.36 -13.77
C ALA A 129 -2.93 5.10 -12.31
N ARG A 130 -1.97 5.30 -11.40
CA ARG A 130 -2.19 5.22 -9.94
C ARG A 130 -3.30 6.18 -9.51
N PRO A 131 -4.23 5.76 -8.67
CA PRO A 131 -5.19 6.66 -8.05
C PRO A 131 -4.51 7.79 -7.28
N THR A 132 -5.13 8.96 -7.28
CA THR A 132 -4.66 10.15 -6.55
C THR A 132 -5.53 10.49 -5.34
N GLU A 133 -6.67 9.82 -5.20
CA GLU A 133 -7.64 10.01 -4.12
C GLU A 133 -8.31 8.69 -3.73
N PHE A 134 -8.84 8.65 -2.51
CA PHE A 134 -9.58 7.48 -1.98
C PHE A 134 -11.05 7.54 -2.39
N ALA A 135 -11.30 7.41 -3.67
CA ALA A 135 -12.63 7.40 -4.27
C ALA A 135 -12.59 6.68 -5.61
N THR A 136 -13.75 6.23 -6.09
CA THR A 136 -13.91 5.71 -7.44
C THR A 136 -14.98 6.50 -8.20
N GLN A 137 -14.92 6.45 -9.50
CA GLN A 137 -15.88 7.08 -10.40
C GLN A 137 -16.15 6.16 -11.59
N THR A 138 -17.36 6.22 -12.11
CA THR A 138 -17.71 5.48 -13.33
C THR A 138 -16.71 5.77 -14.45
N GLY A 139 -16.10 4.73 -15.01
CA GLY A 139 -15.15 4.79 -16.11
C GLY A 139 -13.67 4.75 -15.69
N ASN A 140 -13.31 4.99 -14.42
CA ASN A 140 -11.92 4.91 -14.00
C ASN A 140 -11.45 3.49 -13.63
N GLN A 141 -12.37 2.55 -13.46
CA GLN A 141 -12.13 1.15 -13.10
C GLN A 141 -11.33 0.96 -11.80
N TRP A 142 -11.16 1.99 -11.00
CA TRP A 142 -10.46 1.90 -9.74
C TRP A 142 -11.24 1.07 -8.73
N ILE A 143 -10.50 0.48 -7.79
CA ILE A 143 -11.05 -0.31 -6.70
C ILE A 143 -10.68 0.38 -5.39
N PHE A 144 -11.67 0.76 -4.61
CA PHE A 144 -11.49 1.37 -3.30
C PHE A 144 -12.03 0.45 -2.22
N VAL A 145 -11.20 0.12 -1.24
CA VAL A 145 -11.51 -0.83 -0.17
C VAL A 145 -11.19 -0.21 1.18
N THR A 146 -12.11 -0.36 2.12
CA THR A 146 -11.93 -0.01 3.53
C THR A 146 -11.91 -1.27 4.37
N PHE A 147 -10.98 -1.33 5.32
CA PHE A 147 -10.76 -2.48 6.18
C PHE A 147 -10.78 -2.09 7.65
N GLU A 148 -11.15 -3.03 8.48
CA GLU A 148 -10.95 -3.01 9.92
C GLU A 148 -10.01 -4.15 10.34
N ARG A 149 -9.15 -3.87 11.32
CA ARG A 149 -8.26 -4.89 11.87
C ARG A 149 -9.06 -5.94 12.65
N VAL A 150 -8.81 -7.20 12.35
CA VAL A 150 -9.31 -8.31 13.17
C VAL A 150 -8.39 -8.47 14.38
N LYS A 151 -8.95 -8.38 15.59
CA LYS A 151 -8.20 -8.61 16.82
C LYS A 151 -7.78 -10.08 16.91
N PRO A 152 -6.53 -10.40 17.29
CA PRO A 152 -6.16 -11.76 17.64
C PRO A 152 -7.06 -12.29 18.77
N LYS A 153 -7.50 -13.53 18.64
CA LYS A 153 -8.23 -14.22 19.73
C LYS A 153 -7.27 -14.64 20.82
#